data_42ab0243c0c50614d14cb20c9bed98d7
#
_entry.id   42ab0243c0c50614d14cb20c9bed98d7
#
_cell.length_a   1.000
_cell.length_b   1.000
_cell.length_c   1.000
_cell.angle_alpha   90.00
_cell.angle_beta   90.00
_cell.angle_gamma   90.00
#
_symmetry.space_group_name_H-M   'P 1'
#
loop_
_entity.id
_entity.type
_entity.pdbx_description
1 polymer ?
#
loop_
_entity_poly.entity_id
_entity_poly.type
_entity_poly.pdbx_seq_one_letter_code
_entity_poly.pdbx_strand_id
1 'polypeptide(L)'
;MSFLKQMPHWLLADIILLVLALFFKFAMRGYGYIAFALIYAAALVTLCRFAPDALWKAVVIVTTVGLMYFFAVEGLIIGSARTDRNAGEKKYIVVLGAAVLDDRPSLALIHRMEGAIKYLDANPGSTAILCGGQGNGESMTEADCMYDWLTAQGVDPDRLIKEDRSTTTMENLQNAFAIIERRGDTPDGNIAIVSSCYHLYRAKCMAKLLGADAAGVAGSMGYPVYTLNCFIREAFGVTHLWVFGK
;
A
#
# COMPACT_ATOMS: atom_id res chain seq x y z
N MET A 1 -30.31 3.19 -33.39
CA MET A 1 -30.85 3.71 -32.10
C MET A 1 -32.01 2.91 -31.51
N SER A 2 -32.66 1.98 -32.23
CA SER A 2 -33.82 1.21 -31.69
C SER A 2 -33.45 0.04 -30.80
N PHE A 3 -32.30 -0.60 -31.01
CA PHE A 3 -31.90 -1.81 -30.25
C PHE A 3 -31.64 -1.53 -28.74
N LEU A 4 -30.98 -0.42 -28.41
CA LEU A 4 -30.72 -0.05 -27.00
C LEU A 4 -32.00 0.29 -26.22
N LYS A 5 -33.06 0.75 -26.88
CA LYS A 5 -34.36 1.01 -26.24
C LYS A 5 -35.16 -0.25 -25.90
N GLN A 6 -34.83 -1.39 -26.52
CA GLN A 6 -35.49 -2.67 -26.28
C GLN A 6 -34.71 -3.59 -25.32
N MET A 7 -33.46 -3.20 -24.97
CA MET A 7 -32.60 -3.99 -24.08
C MET A 7 -33.06 -3.87 -22.62
N PRO A 8 -33.17 -4.96 -21.89
CA PRO A 8 -33.47 -4.91 -20.46
C PRO A 8 -32.41 -4.08 -19.70
N HIS A 9 -32.83 -3.24 -18.77
CA HIS A 9 -31.93 -2.35 -18.03
C HIS A 9 -30.80 -3.10 -17.28
N TRP A 10 -31.08 -4.30 -16.78
CA TRP A 10 -30.08 -5.15 -16.10
C TRP A 10 -28.99 -5.64 -17.06
N LEU A 11 -29.35 -6.00 -18.31
CA LEU A 11 -28.36 -6.42 -19.31
C LEU A 11 -27.47 -5.23 -19.75
N LEU A 12 -28.06 -4.05 -19.87
CA LEU A 12 -27.30 -2.83 -20.13
C LEU A 12 -26.33 -2.53 -18.99
N ALA A 13 -26.76 -2.69 -17.72
CA ALA A 13 -25.91 -2.52 -16.56
C ALA A 13 -24.73 -3.51 -16.56
N ASP A 14 -24.98 -4.80 -16.83
CA ASP A 14 -23.93 -5.81 -16.94
C ASP A 14 -22.92 -5.48 -18.04
N ILE A 15 -23.39 -5.09 -19.21
CA ILE A 15 -22.50 -4.70 -20.32
C ILE A 15 -21.61 -3.50 -19.92
N ILE A 16 -22.19 -2.48 -19.30
CA ILE A 16 -21.43 -1.30 -18.85
C ILE A 16 -20.38 -1.71 -17.82
N LEU A 17 -20.74 -2.52 -16.81
CA LEU A 17 -19.81 -2.96 -15.78
C LEU A 17 -18.67 -3.80 -16.36
N LEU A 18 -18.96 -4.70 -17.29
CA LEU A 18 -17.95 -5.53 -17.95
C LEU A 18 -17.02 -4.72 -18.85
N VAL A 19 -17.56 -3.76 -19.61
CA VAL A 19 -16.75 -2.86 -20.45
C VAL A 19 -15.81 -2.02 -19.59
N LEU A 20 -16.31 -1.47 -18.47
CA LEU A 20 -15.48 -0.74 -17.52
C LEU A 20 -14.42 -1.64 -16.87
N ALA A 21 -14.77 -2.88 -16.50
CA ALA A 21 -13.83 -3.83 -15.96
C ALA A 21 -12.70 -4.15 -16.94
N LEU A 22 -13.02 -4.37 -18.21
CA LEU A 22 -12.03 -4.61 -19.27
C LEU A 22 -11.14 -3.38 -19.48
N PHE A 23 -11.71 -2.18 -19.47
CA PHE A 23 -10.95 -0.94 -19.56
C PHE A 23 -9.94 -0.83 -18.41
N PHE A 24 -10.37 -0.99 -17.15
CA PHE A 24 -9.47 -0.93 -16.01
C PHE A 24 -8.42 -2.03 -16.01
N LYS A 25 -8.74 -3.23 -16.51
CA LYS A 25 -7.80 -4.35 -16.54
C LYS A 25 -6.72 -4.19 -17.61
N PHE A 26 -7.08 -3.74 -18.81
CA PHE A 26 -6.18 -3.75 -19.97
C PHE A 26 -5.62 -2.39 -20.35
N ALA A 27 -6.41 -1.31 -20.22
CA ALA A 27 -5.97 0.04 -20.57
C ALA A 27 -5.23 0.75 -19.43
N MET A 28 -5.47 0.34 -18.17
CA MET A 28 -4.88 0.97 -17.00
C MET A 28 -4.11 -0.06 -16.15
N ARG A 29 -2.79 -0.08 -16.26
CA ARG A 29 -1.95 -0.95 -15.43
C ARG A 29 -2.10 -0.59 -13.95
N GLY A 30 -2.21 -1.62 -13.09
CA GLY A 30 -2.29 -1.45 -11.64
C GLY A 30 -3.71 -1.26 -11.08
N TYR A 31 -4.76 -1.33 -11.89
CA TYR A 31 -6.17 -1.15 -11.46
C TYR A 31 -6.98 -2.46 -11.38
N GLY A 32 -6.28 -3.60 -11.24
CA GLY A 32 -6.90 -4.92 -11.26
C GLY A 32 -7.98 -5.13 -10.20
N TYR A 33 -7.85 -4.58 -9.00
CA TYR A 33 -8.84 -4.74 -7.92
C TYR A 33 -10.15 -4.03 -8.24
N ILE A 34 -10.11 -2.86 -8.88
CA ILE A 34 -11.32 -2.19 -9.38
C ILE A 34 -12.00 -3.03 -10.46
N ALA A 35 -11.22 -3.60 -11.39
CA ALA A 35 -11.76 -4.48 -12.42
C ALA A 35 -12.47 -5.71 -11.81
N PHE A 36 -11.89 -6.35 -10.80
CA PHE A 36 -12.53 -7.47 -10.09
C PHE A 36 -13.82 -7.05 -9.37
N ALA A 37 -13.84 -5.90 -8.72
CA ALA A 37 -15.04 -5.38 -8.07
C ALA A 37 -16.18 -5.15 -9.08
N LEU A 38 -15.89 -4.63 -10.28
CA LEU A 38 -16.86 -4.42 -11.35
C LEU A 38 -17.39 -5.75 -11.91
N ILE A 39 -16.51 -6.76 -12.11
CA ILE A 39 -16.92 -8.11 -12.53
C ILE A 39 -17.83 -8.74 -11.48
N TYR A 40 -17.49 -8.60 -10.19
CA TYR A 40 -18.30 -9.11 -9.10
C TYR A 40 -19.69 -8.43 -9.06
N ALA A 41 -19.74 -7.12 -9.26
CA ALA A 41 -21.01 -6.38 -9.34
C ALA A 41 -21.88 -6.86 -10.52
N ALA A 42 -21.31 -7.10 -11.70
CA ALA A 42 -22.03 -7.68 -12.85
C ALA A 42 -22.57 -9.08 -12.51
N ALA A 43 -21.76 -9.93 -11.89
CA ALA A 43 -22.21 -11.26 -11.44
C ALA A 43 -23.39 -11.19 -10.46
N LEU A 44 -23.39 -10.22 -9.53
CA LEU A 44 -24.52 -10.00 -8.62
C LEU A 44 -25.79 -9.56 -9.34
N VAL A 45 -25.68 -8.67 -10.34
CA VAL A 45 -26.84 -8.25 -11.16
C VAL A 45 -27.45 -9.45 -11.89
N THR A 46 -26.62 -10.28 -12.51
CA THR A 46 -27.08 -11.51 -13.19
C THR A 46 -27.68 -12.50 -12.21
N LEU A 47 -27.03 -12.79 -11.08
CA LEU A 47 -27.53 -13.73 -10.06
C LEU A 47 -28.86 -13.29 -9.46
N CYS A 48 -29.03 -12.00 -9.17
CA CYS A 48 -30.28 -11.43 -8.68
C CYS A 48 -31.48 -11.77 -9.60
N ARG A 49 -31.20 -11.94 -10.90
CA ARG A 49 -32.26 -12.17 -11.90
C ARG A 49 -32.59 -13.64 -12.10
N PHE A 50 -31.63 -14.53 -12.00
CA PHE A 50 -31.74 -15.92 -12.44
C PHE A 50 -31.60 -16.94 -11.29
N ALA A 51 -31.06 -16.54 -10.13
CA ALA A 51 -30.88 -17.46 -9.01
C ALA A 51 -32.20 -17.77 -8.29
N PRO A 52 -32.37 -19.00 -7.80
CA PRO A 52 -33.43 -19.32 -6.86
C PRO A 52 -33.36 -18.45 -5.60
N ASP A 53 -34.50 -18.12 -5.00
CA ASP A 53 -34.59 -17.23 -3.82
C ASP A 53 -33.65 -17.62 -2.67
N ALA A 54 -33.56 -18.93 -2.38
CA ALA A 54 -32.68 -19.42 -1.31
C ALA A 54 -31.20 -19.12 -1.59
N LEU A 55 -30.75 -19.33 -2.84
CA LEU A 55 -29.39 -19.04 -3.26
C LEU A 55 -29.13 -17.55 -3.24
N TRP A 56 -30.08 -16.75 -3.76
CA TRP A 56 -29.94 -15.29 -3.75
C TRP A 56 -29.81 -14.74 -2.32
N LYS A 57 -30.66 -15.18 -1.39
CA LYS A 57 -30.59 -14.79 0.03
C LYS A 57 -29.23 -15.14 0.64
N ALA A 58 -28.70 -16.34 0.38
CA ALA A 58 -27.39 -16.76 0.86
C ALA A 58 -26.27 -15.85 0.29
N VAL A 59 -26.31 -15.57 -1.01
CA VAL A 59 -25.35 -14.67 -1.66
C VAL A 59 -25.39 -13.27 -1.06
N VAL A 60 -26.59 -12.72 -0.83
CA VAL A 60 -26.77 -11.40 -0.19
C VAL A 60 -26.16 -11.38 1.21
N ILE A 61 -26.45 -12.41 2.03
CA ILE A 61 -25.90 -12.50 3.39
C ILE A 61 -24.37 -12.54 3.36
N VAL A 62 -23.79 -13.44 2.56
CA VAL A 62 -22.33 -13.59 2.45
C VAL A 62 -21.68 -12.30 1.95
N THR A 63 -22.26 -11.66 0.92
CA THR A 63 -21.77 -10.38 0.40
C THR A 63 -21.84 -9.29 1.45
N THR A 64 -22.95 -9.19 2.18
CA THR A 64 -23.13 -8.17 3.23
C THR A 64 -22.09 -8.35 4.34
N VAL A 65 -21.89 -9.57 4.84
CA VAL A 65 -20.88 -9.88 5.85
C VAL A 65 -19.47 -9.56 5.33
N GLY A 66 -19.17 -9.96 4.08
CA GLY A 66 -17.89 -9.67 3.44
C GLY A 66 -17.63 -8.16 3.30
N LEU A 67 -18.63 -7.38 2.90
CA LEU A 67 -18.53 -5.92 2.80
C LEU A 67 -18.38 -5.27 4.18
N MET A 68 -19.10 -5.73 5.20
CA MET A 68 -18.93 -5.23 6.58
C MET A 68 -17.50 -5.45 7.06
N TYR A 69 -16.94 -6.65 6.86
CA TYR A 69 -15.56 -6.96 7.17
C TYR A 69 -14.59 -6.06 6.39
N PHE A 70 -14.77 -5.95 5.07
CA PHE A 70 -13.94 -5.13 4.20
C PHE A 70 -13.93 -3.67 4.67
N PHE A 71 -15.09 -3.06 4.94
CA PHE A 71 -15.17 -1.68 5.41
C PHE A 71 -14.60 -1.49 6.82
N ALA A 72 -14.69 -2.50 7.70
CA ALA A 72 -14.03 -2.46 9.00
C ALA A 72 -12.50 -2.43 8.85
N VAL A 73 -11.93 -3.26 7.98
CA VAL A 73 -10.49 -3.28 7.68
C VAL A 73 -10.07 -1.96 7.03
N GLU A 74 -10.83 -1.46 6.04
CA GLU A 74 -10.57 -0.16 5.41
C GLU A 74 -10.60 1.00 6.43
N GLY A 75 -11.51 0.95 7.39
CA GLY A 75 -11.56 1.93 8.48
C GLY A 75 -10.27 1.99 9.29
N LEU A 76 -9.64 0.84 9.57
CA LEU A 76 -8.34 0.77 10.25
C LEU A 76 -7.20 1.33 9.37
N ILE A 77 -7.20 0.98 8.08
CA ILE A 77 -6.21 1.46 7.10
C ILE A 77 -6.32 2.98 6.95
N ILE A 78 -7.52 3.51 6.72
CA ILE A 78 -7.77 4.95 6.57
C ILE A 78 -7.44 5.70 7.86
N GLY A 79 -7.77 5.14 9.03
CA GLY A 79 -7.41 5.70 10.33
C GLY A 79 -5.91 5.86 10.54
N SER A 80 -5.10 5.00 9.89
CA SER A 80 -3.63 5.05 9.92
C SER A 80 -3.00 5.74 8.70
N ALA A 81 -3.78 6.29 7.79
CA ALA A 81 -3.29 6.85 6.52
C ALA A 81 -2.66 8.24 6.64
N ARG A 82 -2.44 8.72 7.85
CA ARG A 82 -1.81 10.01 8.15
C ARG A 82 -0.57 9.80 9.00
N THR A 83 0.32 10.79 9.00
CA THR A 83 1.43 10.82 9.95
C THR A 83 0.89 10.79 11.38
N ASP A 84 1.39 9.87 12.18
CA ASP A 84 0.97 9.71 13.56
C ASP A 84 1.38 10.93 14.41
N ARG A 85 0.56 11.31 15.38
CA ARG A 85 0.86 12.44 16.29
C ARG A 85 2.09 12.20 17.15
N ASN A 86 2.42 10.93 17.41
CA ASN A 86 3.60 10.49 18.15
C ASN A 86 4.81 10.23 17.26
N ALA A 87 4.74 10.58 15.97
CA ALA A 87 5.87 10.53 15.04
C ALA A 87 6.90 11.66 15.27
N GLY A 88 6.85 12.35 16.43
CA GLY A 88 7.86 13.32 16.86
C GLY A 88 9.28 12.75 16.72
N GLU A 89 10.28 13.48 17.19
CA GLU A 89 11.68 13.09 16.97
C GLU A 89 11.96 11.64 17.35
N LYS A 90 12.22 10.80 16.34
CA LYS A 90 12.67 9.41 16.46
C LYS A 90 14.11 9.33 16.00
N LYS A 91 14.92 8.54 16.68
CA LYS A 91 16.33 8.38 16.31
C LYS A 91 16.50 7.83 14.90
N TYR A 92 15.60 6.95 14.48
CA TYR A 92 15.62 6.33 13.14
C TYR A 92 14.30 6.50 12.40
N ILE A 93 14.40 6.74 11.09
CA ILE A 93 13.27 6.52 10.18
C ILE A 93 13.60 5.37 9.23
N VAL A 94 12.65 4.46 9.07
CA VAL A 94 12.74 3.33 8.13
C VAL A 94 11.92 3.70 6.90
N VAL A 95 12.59 4.00 5.80
CA VAL A 95 11.94 4.35 4.53
C VAL A 95 11.76 3.08 3.72
N LEU A 96 10.52 2.63 3.57
CA LEU A 96 10.22 1.39 2.85
C LEU A 96 10.32 1.61 1.35
N GLY A 97 10.92 0.67 0.64
CA GLY A 97 10.98 0.62 -0.81
C GLY A 97 9.62 0.42 -1.49
N ALA A 98 9.54 0.75 -2.76
CA ALA A 98 8.32 0.58 -3.54
C ALA A 98 8.55 -0.04 -4.92
N ALA A 99 9.24 0.61 -5.82
CA ALA A 99 9.72 0.07 -7.09
C ALA A 99 10.64 1.08 -7.79
N VAL A 100 11.56 0.58 -8.61
CA VAL A 100 12.34 1.35 -9.58
C VAL A 100 11.86 0.99 -10.99
N LEU A 101 11.56 1.98 -11.81
CA LEU A 101 11.04 1.83 -13.17
C LEU A 101 11.98 2.54 -14.14
N ASP A 102 12.55 1.81 -15.08
CA ASP A 102 13.45 2.38 -16.12
C ASP A 102 14.50 3.34 -15.53
N ASP A 103 15.26 2.89 -14.53
CA ASP A 103 16.30 3.63 -13.81
C ASP A 103 15.79 4.87 -13.03
N ARG A 104 14.50 4.94 -12.76
CA ARG A 104 13.87 6.04 -12.02
C ARG A 104 12.99 5.54 -10.89
N PRO A 105 12.90 6.27 -9.79
CA PRO A 105 11.98 5.91 -8.72
C PRO A 105 10.53 5.96 -9.23
N SER A 106 9.72 4.97 -8.87
CA SER A 106 8.28 5.03 -9.08
C SER A 106 7.67 6.23 -8.34
N LEU A 107 6.50 6.68 -8.77
CA LEU A 107 5.80 7.77 -8.10
C LEU A 107 5.54 7.47 -6.61
N ALA A 108 5.26 6.21 -6.27
CA ALA A 108 5.09 5.79 -4.88
C ALA A 108 6.39 5.94 -4.08
N LEU A 109 7.55 5.62 -4.69
CA LEU A 109 8.85 5.78 -4.06
C LEU A 109 9.20 7.26 -3.87
N ILE A 110 8.94 8.11 -4.89
CA ILE A 110 9.11 9.56 -4.80
C ILE A 110 8.32 10.12 -3.61
N HIS A 111 7.05 9.78 -3.49
CA HIS A 111 6.21 10.28 -2.40
C HIS A 111 6.70 9.85 -1.01
N ARG A 112 7.31 8.65 -0.89
CA ARG A 112 7.94 8.20 0.35
C ARG A 112 9.19 9.03 0.66
N MET A 113 10.04 9.25 -0.33
CA MET A 113 11.25 10.07 -0.17
C MET A 113 10.93 11.52 0.18
N GLU A 114 9.89 12.12 -0.43
CA GLU A 114 9.41 13.45 -0.05
C GLU A 114 8.92 13.50 1.42
N GLY A 115 8.26 12.44 1.88
CA GLY A 115 7.87 12.27 3.27
C GLY A 115 9.07 12.15 4.20
N ALA A 116 10.11 11.42 3.76
CA ALA A 116 11.37 11.26 4.49
C ALA A 116 12.12 12.61 4.62
N ILE A 117 12.23 13.39 3.53
CA ILE A 117 12.87 14.73 3.57
C ILE A 117 12.16 15.61 4.59
N LYS A 118 10.83 15.76 4.50
CA LYS A 118 10.05 16.59 5.43
C LYS A 118 10.27 16.18 6.88
N TYR A 119 10.39 14.88 7.13
CA TYR A 119 10.65 14.38 8.48
C TYR A 119 12.08 14.69 8.93
N LEU A 120 13.08 14.44 8.07
CA LEU A 120 14.50 14.69 8.37
C LEU A 120 14.79 16.19 8.58
N ASP A 121 14.13 17.08 7.83
CA ASP A 121 14.24 18.53 7.99
C ASP A 121 13.69 19.00 9.35
N ALA A 122 12.57 18.40 9.76
CA ALA A 122 11.94 18.70 11.05
C ALA A 122 12.67 18.06 12.24
N ASN A 123 13.50 17.02 12.01
CA ASN A 123 14.18 16.23 13.03
C ASN A 123 15.67 16.04 12.66
N PRO A 124 16.53 17.05 12.91
CA PRO A 124 17.93 17.01 12.49
C PRO A 124 18.75 15.86 13.10
N GLY A 125 18.34 15.36 14.28
CA GLY A 125 19.01 14.23 14.96
C GLY A 125 18.65 12.86 14.40
N SER A 126 17.70 12.76 13.45
CA SER A 126 17.24 11.49 12.89
C SER A 126 18.13 10.97 11.77
N THR A 127 18.29 9.64 11.71
CA THR A 127 18.98 8.91 10.63
C THR A 127 17.95 8.09 9.83
N ALA A 128 18.04 8.09 8.51
CA ALA A 128 17.16 7.31 7.64
C ALA A 128 17.83 5.97 7.25
N ILE A 129 17.08 4.87 7.41
CA ILE A 129 17.44 3.56 6.85
C ILE A 129 16.57 3.37 5.60
N LEU A 130 17.21 3.33 4.44
CA LEU A 130 16.59 3.21 3.13
C LEU A 130 16.51 1.72 2.78
N CYS A 131 15.31 1.15 2.78
CA CYS A 131 15.12 -0.29 2.64
C CYS A 131 14.55 -0.67 1.29
N GLY A 132 15.18 -1.65 0.66
CA GLY A 132 14.70 -2.28 -0.56
C GLY A 132 15.84 -2.77 -1.44
N GLY A 133 15.85 -4.07 -1.71
CA GLY A 133 16.76 -4.69 -2.65
C GLY A 133 16.36 -4.44 -4.10
N GLN A 134 16.93 -5.19 -5.02
CA GLN A 134 16.64 -5.11 -6.43
C GLN A 134 15.47 -6.02 -6.79
N GLY A 135 14.36 -5.41 -7.21
CA GLY A 135 13.19 -6.12 -7.70
C GLY A 135 13.38 -6.74 -9.08
N ASN A 136 12.46 -7.62 -9.46
CA ASN A 136 12.53 -8.30 -10.75
C ASN A 136 12.36 -7.30 -11.91
N GLY A 137 13.38 -7.17 -12.76
CA GLY A 137 13.40 -6.22 -13.89
C GLY A 137 13.85 -4.81 -13.52
N GLU A 138 14.31 -4.57 -12.31
CA GLU A 138 14.94 -3.31 -11.89
C GLU A 138 16.43 -3.32 -12.22
N SER A 139 16.98 -2.16 -12.55
CA SER A 139 18.39 -1.96 -12.91
C SER A 139 19.30 -1.73 -11.70
N MET A 140 18.72 -1.29 -10.59
CA MET A 140 19.40 -1.02 -9.33
C MET A 140 18.52 -1.38 -8.14
N THR A 141 19.09 -1.38 -6.92
CA THR A 141 18.30 -1.57 -5.71
C THR A 141 17.41 -0.36 -5.41
N GLU A 142 16.28 -0.58 -4.77
CA GLU A 142 15.42 0.53 -4.34
C GLU A 142 16.16 1.43 -3.33
N ALA A 143 17.02 0.84 -2.47
CA ALA A 143 17.85 1.55 -1.51
C ALA A 143 18.88 2.48 -2.19
N ASP A 144 19.55 2.02 -3.25
CA ASP A 144 20.47 2.84 -4.03
C ASP A 144 19.74 4.00 -4.72
N CYS A 145 18.61 3.70 -5.36
CA CYS A 145 17.77 4.71 -5.99
C CYS A 145 17.32 5.80 -5.00
N MET A 146 16.90 5.40 -3.79
CA MET A 146 16.53 6.35 -2.74
C MET A 146 17.73 7.18 -2.27
N TYR A 147 18.88 6.54 -2.07
CA TYR A 147 20.09 7.21 -1.62
C TYR A 147 20.53 8.29 -2.61
N ASP A 148 20.63 7.95 -3.90
CA ASP A 148 21.03 8.87 -4.95
C ASP A 148 20.06 10.04 -5.08
N TRP A 149 18.75 9.74 -5.01
CA TRP A 149 17.72 10.77 -5.10
C TRP A 149 17.72 11.72 -3.89
N LEU A 150 17.82 11.19 -2.67
CA LEU A 150 17.81 11.99 -1.44
C LEU A 150 19.06 12.87 -1.32
N THR A 151 20.24 12.34 -1.68
CA THR A 151 21.48 13.14 -1.71
C THR A 151 21.43 14.25 -2.75
N ALA A 152 20.86 13.98 -3.93
CA ALA A 152 20.61 14.99 -4.95
C ALA A 152 19.63 16.09 -4.49
N GLN A 153 18.74 15.79 -3.55
CA GLN A 153 17.85 16.78 -2.89
C GLN A 153 18.51 17.51 -1.70
N GLY A 154 19.79 17.22 -1.40
CA GLY A 154 20.55 17.92 -0.35
C GLY A 154 20.48 17.27 1.03
N VAL A 155 19.96 16.04 1.15
CA VAL A 155 20.04 15.29 2.41
C VAL A 155 21.48 14.86 2.64
N ASP A 156 22.00 15.11 3.84
CA ASP A 156 23.36 14.73 4.24
C ASP A 156 23.54 13.20 4.15
N PRO A 157 24.51 12.71 3.34
CA PRO A 157 24.82 11.30 3.20
C PRO A 157 25.10 10.58 4.53
N ASP A 158 25.67 11.25 5.52
CA ASP A 158 25.98 10.68 6.83
C ASP A 158 24.72 10.34 7.64
N ARG A 159 23.58 10.87 7.22
CA ARG A 159 22.25 10.57 7.79
C ARG A 159 21.52 9.46 7.05
N LEU A 160 22.11 8.84 6.03
CA LEU A 160 21.48 7.82 5.19
C LEU A 160 22.21 6.48 5.32
N ILE A 161 21.46 5.43 5.64
CA ILE A 161 21.95 4.05 5.72
C ILE A 161 21.18 3.22 4.70
N LYS A 162 21.87 2.47 3.85
CA LYS A 162 21.23 1.57 2.87
C LYS A 162 21.01 0.19 3.46
N GLU A 163 19.83 -0.36 3.23
CA GLU A 163 19.48 -1.76 3.37
C GLU A 163 19.02 -2.26 1.99
N ASP A 164 19.87 -2.94 1.28
CA ASP A 164 19.77 -3.27 -0.16
C ASP A 164 19.51 -4.76 -0.45
N ARG A 165 19.10 -5.55 0.56
CA ARG A 165 18.98 -7.01 0.44
C ARG A 165 17.54 -7.53 0.49
N SER A 166 16.66 -6.77 1.09
CA SER A 166 15.27 -7.17 1.30
C SER A 166 14.48 -7.24 -0.01
N THR A 167 13.58 -8.20 -0.10
CA THR A 167 12.66 -8.41 -1.22
C THR A 167 11.18 -8.28 -0.82
N THR A 168 10.92 -8.17 0.48
CA THR A 168 9.59 -8.03 1.05
C THR A 168 9.55 -6.96 2.13
N THR A 169 8.36 -6.42 2.42
CA THR A 169 8.20 -5.43 3.51
C THR A 169 8.61 -5.99 4.88
N MET A 170 8.36 -7.28 5.11
CA MET A 170 8.78 -7.93 6.35
C MET A 170 10.31 -7.94 6.48
N GLU A 171 11.01 -8.32 5.41
CA GLU A 171 12.47 -8.30 5.35
C GLU A 171 13.04 -6.87 5.48
N ASN A 172 12.41 -5.87 4.86
CA ASN A 172 12.79 -4.47 5.03
C ASN A 172 12.87 -4.11 6.52
N LEU A 173 11.83 -4.44 7.28
CA LEU A 173 11.76 -4.14 8.70
C LEU A 173 12.74 -4.99 9.52
N GLN A 174 12.84 -6.30 9.26
CA GLN A 174 13.78 -7.20 9.95
C GLN A 174 15.22 -6.73 9.76
N ASN A 175 15.61 -6.41 8.54
CA ASN A 175 16.97 -5.97 8.22
C ASN A 175 17.27 -4.58 8.79
N ALA A 176 16.28 -3.65 8.73
CA ALA A 176 16.41 -2.34 9.36
C ALA A 176 16.60 -2.47 10.89
N PHE A 177 15.83 -3.34 11.54
CA PHE A 177 15.95 -3.57 12.98
C PHE A 177 17.30 -4.17 13.33
N ALA A 178 17.79 -5.14 12.56
CA ALA A 178 19.13 -5.68 12.73
C ALA A 178 20.25 -4.63 12.54
N ILE A 179 20.05 -3.63 11.67
CA ILE A 179 20.98 -2.50 11.52
C ILE A 179 20.97 -1.63 12.78
N ILE A 180 19.79 -1.32 13.33
CA ILE A 180 19.62 -0.52 14.54
C ILE A 180 20.27 -1.21 15.74
N GLU A 181 20.02 -2.51 15.92
CA GLU A 181 20.56 -3.31 17.01
C GLU A 181 22.09 -3.42 16.95
N ARG A 182 22.66 -3.59 15.76
CA ARG A 182 24.13 -3.56 15.56
C ARG A 182 24.78 -2.22 15.92
N ARG A 183 24.00 -1.14 15.93
CA ARG A 183 24.44 0.19 16.37
C ARG A 183 24.27 0.41 17.88
N GLY A 184 23.82 -0.62 18.60
CA GLY A 184 23.65 -0.59 20.06
C GLY A 184 22.33 0.05 20.50
N ASP A 185 21.36 0.20 19.60
CA ASP A 185 20.05 0.80 19.86
C ASP A 185 18.95 -0.27 19.82
N THR A 186 17.76 0.08 20.28
CA THR A 186 16.56 -0.74 20.15
C THR A 186 15.60 -0.11 19.13
N PRO A 187 14.97 -0.92 18.25
CA PRO A 187 13.93 -0.42 17.36
C PRO A 187 12.69 0.08 18.11
N ASP A 188 12.33 -0.58 19.21
CA ASP A 188 11.08 -0.31 19.93
C ASP A 188 10.99 1.14 20.45
N GLY A 189 9.93 1.83 20.05
CA GLY A 189 9.68 3.23 20.40
C GLY A 189 10.63 4.26 19.75
N ASN A 190 11.73 3.83 19.12
CA ASN A 190 12.76 4.70 18.54
C ASN A 190 12.67 4.88 17.03
N ILE A 191 11.68 4.26 16.39
CA ILE A 191 11.52 4.29 14.93
C ILE A 191 10.25 4.98 14.47
N ALA A 192 10.35 5.62 13.30
CA ALA A 192 9.20 5.98 12.48
C ALA A 192 9.31 5.26 11.12
N ILE A 193 8.19 4.72 10.62
CA ILE A 193 8.12 4.07 9.31
C ILE A 193 7.58 5.07 8.29
N VAL A 194 8.36 5.38 7.27
CA VAL A 194 7.94 6.19 6.13
C VAL A 194 7.42 5.28 5.03
N SER A 195 6.15 5.43 4.66
CA SER A 195 5.54 4.65 3.60
C SER A 195 4.38 5.39 2.94
N SER A 196 3.82 4.81 1.87
CA SER A 196 2.58 5.31 1.28
C SER A 196 1.44 5.23 2.29
N CYS A 197 0.57 6.24 2.33
CA CYS A 197 -0.50 6.38 3.32
C CYS A 197 -1.36 5.12 3.47
N TYR A 198 -1.72 4.46 2.36
CA TYR A 198 -2.50 3.22 2.36
C TYR A 198 -1.75 2.02 2.96
N HIS A 199 -0.42 2.04 3.00
CA HIS A 199 0.41 0.93 3.45
C HIS A 199 0.83 1.01 4.93
N LEU A 200 0.70 2.18 5.56
CA LEU A 200 1.20 2.43 6.93
C LEU A 200 0.61 1.49 7.97
N TYR A 201 -0.71 1.20 7.90
CA TYR A 201 -1.33 0.29 8.86
C TYR A 201 -0.67 -1.08 8.86
N ARG A 202 -0.50 -1.69 7.67
CA ARG A 202 0.12 -3.00 7.52
C ARG A 202 1.60 -2.99 7.92
N ALA A 203 2.34 -1.96 7.56
CA ALA A 203 3.75 -1.81 7.95
C ALA A 203 3.92 -1.72 9.48
N LYS A 204 3.05 -0.96 10.16
CA LYS A 204 3.05 -0.90 11.65
C LYS A 204 2.67 -2.24 12.28
N CYS A 205 1.70 -2.95 11.72
CA CYS A 205 1.36 -4.31 12.18
C CYS A 205 2.56 -5.26 12.04
N MET A 206 3.30 -5.20 10.93
CA MET A 206 4.51 -6.00 10.73
C MET A 206 5.61 -5.64 11.74
N ALA A 207 5.86 -4.34 11.98
CA ALA A 207 6.81 -3.90 13.01
C ALA A 207 6.43 -4.43 14.39
N LYS A 208 5.15 -4.41 14.73
CA LYS A 208 4.64 -4.95 16.00
C LYS A 208 4.83 -6.46 16.12
N LEU A 209 4.64 -7.22 15.03
CA LEU A 209 4.94 -8.66 14.99
C LEU A 209 6.42 -8.94 15.21
N LEU A 210 7.30 -8.02 14.84
CA LEU A 210 8.75 -8.07 15.08
C LEU A 210 9.17 -7.50 16.43
N GLY A 211 8.21 -7.15 17.29
CA GLY A 211 8.46 -6.70 18.66
C GLY A 211 8.76 -5.21 18.82
N ALA A 212 8.50 -4.37 17.80
CA ALA A 212 8.73 -2.93 17.86
C ALA A 212 7.45 -2.12 17.66
N ASP A 213 7.21 -1.16 18.53
CA ASP A 213 6.19 -0.13 18.33
C ASP A 213 6.77 1.00 17.48
N ALA A 214 6.13 1.27 16.35
CA ALA A 214 6.61 2.21 15.35
C ALA A 214 5.58 3.29 15.07
N ALA A 215 6.01 4.54 14.99
CA ALA A 215 5.18 5.63 14.46
C ALA A 215 5.13 5.58 12.92
N GLY A 216 4.02 6.00 12.34
CA GLY A 216 3.86 6.10 10.89
C GLY A 216 4.10 7.51 10.38
N VAL A 217 4.83 7.64 9.28
CA VAL A 217 4.99 8.88 8.52
C VAL A 217 4.46 8.66 7.11
N ALA A 218 3.39 9.36 6.77
CA ALA A 218 2.74 9.22 5.47
C ALA A 218 3.51 9.97 4.38
N GLY A 219 3.89 9.28 3.32
CA GLY A 219 4.23 9.90 2.05
C GLY A 219 3.01 10.60 1.43
N SER A 220 3.23 11.51 0.48
CA SER A 220 2.16 12.21 -0.21
C SER A 220 1.23 11.24 -0.96
N MET A 221 0.00 11.67 -1.22
CA MET A 221 -0.95 10.87 -1.99
C MET A 221 -0.76 11.13 -3.49
N GLY A 222 -0.75 10.05 -4.26
CA GLY A 222 -0.73 10.10 -5.70
C GLY A 222 -2.10 10.37 -6.34
N TYR A 223 -2.29 9.94 -7.58
CA TYR A 223 -3.56 10.08 -8.30
C TYR A 223 -4.72 9.40 -7.56
N PRO A 224 -5.89 10.09 -7.40
CA PRO A 224 -6.99 9.60 -6.55
C PRO A 224 -7.47 8.18 -6.90
N VAL A 225 -7.66 7.86 -8.18
CA VAL A 225 -8.16 6.54 -8.61
C VAL A 225 -7.12 5.45 -8.36
N TYR A 226 -5.84 5.74 -8.58
CA TYR A 226 -4.75 4.81 -8.25
C TYR A 226 -4.67 4.58 -6.75
N THR A 227 -4.74 5.65 -5.96
CA THR A 227 -4.74 5.58 -4.50
C THR A 227 -5.91 4.75 -3.98
N LEU A 228 -7.12 4.93 -4.53
CA LEU A 228 -8.29 4.10 -4.19
C LEU A 228 -8.04 2.61 -4.47
N ASN A 229 -7.48 2.28 -5.64
CA ASN A 229 -7.14 0.88 -5.95
C ASN A 229 -6.10 0.30 -4.98
N CYS A 230 -5.15 1.12 -4.51
CA CYS A 230 -4.17 0.71 -3.51
C CYS A 230 -4.81 0.45 -2.14
N PHE A 231 -5.77 1.28 -1.70
CA PHE A 231 -6.53 1.02 -0.47
C PHE A 231 -7.27 -0.30 -0.56
N ILE A 232 -8.04 -0.54 -1.63
CA ILE A 232 -8.74 -1.81 -1.83
C ILE A 232 -7.77 -3.01 -1.75
N ARG A 233 -6.60 -2.91 -2.38
CA ARG A 233 -5.56 -3.94 -2.32
C ARG A 233 -5.05 -4.17 -0.90
N GLU A 234 -4.86 -3.10 -0.13
CA GLU A 234 -4.30 -3.21 1.23
C GLU A 234 -5.25 -3.92 2.20
N ALA A 235 -6.58 -3.84 2.02
CA ALA A 235 -7.51 -4.63 2.83
C ALA A 235 -7.24 -6.13 2.71
N PHE A 236 -6.93 -6.61 1.50
CA PHE A 236 -6.52 -8.00 1.28
C PHE A 236 -5.14 -8.29 1.87
N GLY A 237 -4.18 -7.35 1.73
CA GLY A 237 -2.83 -7.47 2.31
C GLY A 237 -2.85 -7.54 3.84
N VAL A 238 -3.67 -6.73 4.49
CA VAL A 238 -3.88 -6.75 5.95
C VAL A 238 -4.52 -8.06 6.39
N THR A 239 -5.57 -8.51 5.67
CA THR A 239 -6.22 -9.80 5.94
C THR A 239 -5.23 -10.95 5.82
N HIS A 240 -4.41 -10.95 4.76
CA HIS A 240 -3.36 -11.96 4.57
C HIS A 240 -2.35 -11.96 5.74
N LEU A 241 -1.90 -10.78 6.16
CA LEU A 241 -0.99 -10.66 7.31
C LEU A 241 -1.60 -11.23 8.58
N TRP A 242 -2.88 -10.95 8.87
CA TRP A 242 -3.55 -11.45 10.07
C TRP A 242 -3.75 -12.97 10.08
N VAL A 243 -3.97 -13.56 8.91
CA VAL A 243 -4.22 -15.00 8.78
C VAL A 243 -2.90 -15.79 8.76
N PHE A 244 -1.87 -15.29 8.07
CA PHE A 244 -0.66 -16.04 7.78
C PHE A 244 0.60 -15.50 8.49
N GLY A 245 0.53 -14.33 9.14
CA GLY A 245 1.66 -13.71 9.85
C GLY A 245 2.79 -13.20 8.94
N LYS A 246 2.53 -13.06 7.64
CA LYS A 246 3.52 -12.66 6.64
C LYS A 246 2.91 -11.90 5.46
#